data_4acd12847cdb1caf4655bf09ec38c011
#
_entry.id   4acd12847cdb1caf4655bf09ec38c011
#
_cell.length_a   1.000
_cell.length_b   1.000
_cell.length_c   1.000
_cell.angle_alpha   90.00
_cell.angle_beta   90.00
_cell.angle_gamma   90.00
#
_symmetry.space_group_name_H-M   'P 1'
#
loop_
_entity.id
_entity.type
_entity.pdbx_description
1 polymer ?
#
loop_
_entity_poly.entity_id
_entity_poly.type
_entity_poly.pdbx_seq_one_letter_code
_entity_poly.pdbx_strand_id
1 'polypeptide(L)'
;MHKHLMIPALLAACVSLAACSTDPNVNLEQARTNYNGLQADPAATKVAALETKDAADFLAKADKAYMDKEDEAKVDQLAYLTNQRVEVAKQTIALRNAEAELKNAGDERARALLEARNAQIKQLQDSLNAKQTERGTLVTFGDVLFATNKSELRSSGLVNVNKLAQFLQENPDRKVIIEGYTDSTGSDSYNQSLSERRASSVRMALVKMGVDPARIVTQGYGKEFPVADNTSVSGRAMNRRVEVTISNDNQPVAPRSTVSAN
;
A
#
# COMPACT_ATOMS: atom_id res chain seq x y z
N MET A 1 -19.30 -22.59 -86.55
CA MET A 1 -19.97 -21.28 -86.45
C MET A 1 -19.17 -20.41 -85.54
N HIS A 2 -18.27 -19.62 -86.11
CA HIS A 2 -17.37 -18.73 -85.31
C HIS A 2 -18.01 -17.32 -85.32
N LYS A 3 -18.27 -16.80 -84.13
CA LYS A 3 -18.66 -15.41 -83.94
C LYS A 3 -17.45 -14.59 -83.52
N HIS A 4 -16.95 -13.80 -84.40
CA HIS A 4 -15.95 -12.76 -84.16
C HIS A 4 -16.59 -11.61 -83.37
N LEU A 5 -16.02 -11.34 -82.18
CA LEU A 5 -16.37 -10.17 -81.36
C LEU A 5 -15.29 -9.09 -81.59
N MET A 6 -15.67 -8.04 -82.28
CA MET A 6 -14.84 -6.84 -82.49
C MET A 6 -14.79 -6.03 -81.21
N ILE A 7 -13.60 -5.73 -80.73
CA ILE A 7 -13.34 -4.80 -79.61
C ILE A 7 -12.95 -3.45 -80.24
N PRO A 8 -13.67 -2.35 -79.94
CA PRO A 8 -13.22 -1.02 -80.37
C PRO A 8 -12.08 -0.56 -79.49
N ALA A 9 -10.99 -0.14 -80.14
CA ALA A 9 -9.83 0.51 -79.49
C ALA A 9 -10.23 1.93 -79.01
N LEU A 10 -10.29 2.14 -77.69
CA LEU A 10 -10.42 3.47 -77.10
C LEU A 10 -9.00 4.08 -76.99
N LEU A 11 -8.77 5.11 -77.80
CA LEU A 11 -7.62 5.97 -77.65
C LEU A 11 -7.80 6.80 -76.39
N ALA A 12 -7.02 6.45 -75.32
CA ALA A 12 -6.89 7.31 -74.19
C ALA A 12 -5.89 8.41 -74.47
N ALA A 13 -6.37 9.62 -74.66
CA ALA A 13 -5.53 10.83 -74.68
C ALA A 13 -4.93 11.07 -73.29
N CYS A 14 -3.62 10.78 -73.13
CA CYS A 14 -2.88 11.20 -71.96
C CYS A 14 -2.70 12.72 -71.97
N VAL A 15 -3.56 13.43 -71.26
CA VAL A 15 -3.28 14.82 -70.89
C VAL A 15 -2.24 14.79 -69.79
N SER A 16 -0.98 15.01 -70.13
CA SER A 16 0.11 15.26 -69.16
C SER A 16 -0.14 16.62 -68.51
N LEU A 17 -0.82 16.59 -67.35
CA LEU A 17 -0.76 17.69 -66.40
C LEU A 17 0.69 17.79 -65.93
N ALA A 18 1.45 18.77 -66.44
CA ALA A 18 2.68 19.21 -65.83
C ALA A 18 2.35 19.86 -64.49
N ALA A 19 2.19 19.02 -63.48
CA ALA A 19 2.22 19.48 -62.11
C ALA A 19 3.67 20.01 -61.89
N CYS A 20 3.82 21.28 -61.58
CA CYS A 20 5.04 21.82 -61.02
C CYS A 20 5.31 21.06 -59.73
N SER A 21 6.10 19.99 -59.82
CA SER A 21 6.61 19.31 -58.63
C SER A 21 7.69 20.21 -58.04
N THR A 22 7.33 21.01 -57.05
CA THR A 22 8.35 21.47 -56.09
C THR A 22 8.92 20.19 -55.44
N ASP A 23 10.21 20.02 -55.51
CA ASP A 23 10.89 18.90 -54.88
C ASP A 23 10.49 18.85 -53.40
N PRO A 24 10.02 17.70 -52.88
CA PRO A 24 9.57 17.62 -51.49
C PRO A 24 10.74 17.91 -50.55
N ASN A 25 10.55 18.83 -49.60
CA ASN A 25 11.55 19.07 -48.57
C ASN A 25 11.64 17.84 -47.64
N VAL A 26 12.79 17.17 -47.68
CA VAL A 26 13.03 15.88 -46.96
C VAL A 26 12.88 16.03 -45.46
N ASN A 27 13.31 17.16 -44.89
CA ASN A 27 13.24 17.41 -43.45
C ASN A 27 11.79 17.62 -42.99
N LEU A 28 10.95 18.29 -43.79
CA LEU A 28 9.53 18.47 -43.53
C LEU A 28 8.77 17.14 -43.63
N GLU A 29 9.04 16.31 -44.63
CA GLU A 29 8.41 14.98 -44.75
C GLU A 29 8.79 14.09 -43.57
N GLN A 30 10.01 14.16 -43.09
CA GLN A 30 10.42 13.43 -41.87
C GLN A 30 9.68 13.97 -40.66
N ALA A 31 9.49 15.27 -40.51
CA ALA A 31 8.75 15.88 -39.39
C ALA A 31 7.25 15.47 -39.42
N ARG A 32 6.64 15.44 -40.60
CA ARG A 32 5.25 14.92 -40.79
C ARG A 32 5.14 13.48 -40.37
N THR A 33 6.07 12.64 -40.81
CA THR A 33 6.10 11.20 -40.46
C THR A 33 6.23 11.01 -38.96
N ASN A 34 7.15 11.71 -38.30
CA ASN A 34 7.39 11.62 -36.87
C ASN A 34 6.20 12.09 -36.05
N TYR A 35 5.55 13.19 -36.46
CA TYR A 35 4.34 13.70 -35.81
C TYR A 35 3.15 12.74 -35.98
N ASN A 36 2.95 12.20 -37.19
CA ASN A 36 1.90 11.21 -37.43
C ASN A 36 2.09 9.96 -36.57
N GLY A 37 3.33 9.52 -36.38
CA GLY A 37 3.67 8.44 -35.47
C GLY A 37 3.35 8.76 -34.01
N LEU A 38 3.62 9.99 -33.56
CA LEU A 38 3.22 10.46 -32.23
C LEU A 38 1.69 10.51 -32.09
N GLN A 39 0.99 11.05 -33.09
CA GLN A 39 -0.48 11.18 -33.06
C GLN A 39 -1.19 9.82 -33.02
N ALA A 40 -0.59 8.79 -33.60
CA ALA A 40 -1.11 7.42 -33.57
C ALA A 40 -0.99 6.77 -32.19
N ASP A 41 -0.16 7.31 -31.29
CA ASP A 41 -0.04 6.81 -29.92
C ASP A 41 -1.22 7.30 -29.05
N PRO A 42 -2.05 6.40 -28.50
CA PRO A 42 -3.15 6.80 -27.61
C PRO A 42 -2.69 7.55 -26.35
N ALA A 43 -1.43 7.38 -25.95
CA ALA A 43 -0.85 8.09 -24.82
C ALA A 43 -0.58 9.58 -25.14
N ALA A 44 -0.35 9.93 -26.40
CA ALA A 44 -0.08 11.31 -26.82
C ALA A 44 -1.18 12.29 -26.37
N THR A 45 -2.44 11.89 -26.51
CA THR A 45 -3.60 12.73 -26.11
C THR A 45 -3.96 12.60 -24.64
N LYS A 46 -3.64 11.47 -23.99
CA LYS A 46 -4.01 11.21 -22.59
C LYS A 46 -3.02 11.77 -21.60
N VAL A 47 -1.73 11.57 -21.87
CA VAL A 47 -0.67 11.92 -20.90
C VAL A 47 0.31 12.99 -21.37
N ALA A 48 0.31 13.35 -22.67
CA ALA A 48 1.19 14.38 -23.24
C ALA A 48 0.44 15.32 -24.19
N ALA A 49 -0.81 15.66 -23.87
CA ALA A 49 -1.67 16.46 -24.75
C ALA A 49 -1.12 17.84 -25.08
N LEU A 50 -0.48 18.49 -24.10
CA LEU A 50 0.12 19.82 -24.28
C LEU A 50 1.34 19.75 -25.19
N GLU A 51 2.23 18.82 -24.97
CA GLU A 51 3.46 18.60 -25.74
C GLU A 51 3.12 18.15 -27.17
N THR A 52 2.10 17.30 -27.33
CA THR A 52 1.61 16.87 -28.63
C THR A 52 1.01 18.05 -29.43
N LYS A 53 0.26 18.92 -28.75
CA LYS A 53 -0.29 20.14 -29.36
C LYS A 53 0.84 21.09 -29.79
N ASP A 54 1.86 21.26 -28.96
CA ASP A 54 3.00 22.11 -29.30
C ASP A 54 3.74 21.60 -30.55
N ALA A 55 3.92 20.27 -30.67
CA ALA A 55 4.46 19.64 -31.86
C ALA A 55 3.59 19.92 -33.12
N ALA A 56 2.25 19.81 -32.97
CA ALA A 56 1.31 20.14 -34.04
C ALA A 56 1.42 21.60 -34.51
N ASP A 57 1.51 22.54 -33.56
CA ASP A 57 1.60 23.97 -33.83
C ASP A 57 2.91 24.31 -34.60
N PHE A 58 4.03 23.63 -34.28
CA PHE A 58 5.27 23.78 -35.01
C PHE A 58 5.22 23.14 -36.39
N LEU A 59 4.61 21.95 -36.54
CA LEU A 59 4.40 21.34 -37.85
C LEU A 59 3.58 22.23 -38.77
N ALA A 60 2.47 22.80 -38.27
CA ALA A 60 1.64 23.72 -39.02
C ALA A 60 2.38 24.95 -39.49
N LYS A 61 3.33 25.48 -38.69
CA LYS A 61 4.23 26.60 -39.11
C LYS A 61 5.21 26.16 -40.21
N ALA A 62 5.74 24.94 -40.12
CA ALA A 62 6.64 24.40 -41.13
C ALA A 62 5.91 24.19 -42.48
N ASP A 63 4.70 23.59 -42.40
CA ASP A 63 3.83 23.39 -43.56
C ASP A 63 3.45 24.73 -44.23
N LYS A 64 3.11 25.73 -43.41
CA LYS A 64 2.79 27.08 -43.93
C LYS A 64 3.99 27.71 -44.62
N ALA A 65 5.19 27.70 -44.03
CA ALA A 65 6.39 28.24 -44.62
C ALA A 65 6.73 27.58 -45.98
N TYR A 66 6.54 26.25 -46.06
CA TYR A 66 6.72 25.50 -47.30
C TYR A 66 5.70 25.90 -48.38
N MET A 67 4.42 26.02 -48.03
CA MET A 67 3.35 26.46 -48.96
C MET A 67 3.53 27.89 -49.43
N ASP A 68 3.99 28.78 -48.56
CA ASP A 68 4.26 30.18 -48.85
C ASP A 68 5.58 30.35 -49.66
N LYS A 69 6.30 29.24 -49.97
CA LYS A 69 7.56 29.22 -50.68
C LYS A 69 8.64 30.09 -50.02
N GLU A 70 8.68 30.05 -48.70
CA GLU A 70 9.73 30.72 -47.93
C GLU A 70 11.08 30.03 -48.13
N ASP A 71 12.18 30.67 -47.65
CA ASP A 71 13.54 30.14 -47.75
C ASP A 71 13.60 28.70 -47.20
N GLU A 72 14.25 27.80 -47.93
CA GLU A 72 14.42 26.38 -47.55
C GLU A 72 15.03 26.24 -46.15
N ALA A 73 16.01 27.05 -45.80
CA ALA A 73 16.63 27.07 -44.48
C ALA A 73 15.60 27.34 -43.36
N LYS A 74 14.57 28.17 -43.62
CA LYS A 74 13.50 28.43 -42.66
C LYS A 74 12.59 27.26 -42.53
N VAL A 75 12.22 26.58 -43.60
CA VAL A 75 11.41 25.35 -43.59
C VAL A 75 12.14 24.24 -42.80
N ASP A 76 13.44 24.05 -43.08
CA ASP A 76 14.27 23.08 -42.39
C ASP A 76 14.37 23.35 -40.90
N GLN A 77 14.56 24.62 -40.51
CA GLN A 77 14.60 25.01 -39.09
C GLN A 77 13.27 24.68 -38.39
N LEU A 78 12.13 24.97 -39.00
CA LEU A 78 10.81 24.67 -38.42
C LEU A 78 10.54 23.16 -38.37
N ALA A 79 10.96 22.40 -39.38
CA ALA A 79 10.89 20.95 -39.39
C ALA A 79 11.76 20.33 -38.28
N TYR A 80 12.98 20.85 -38.11
CA TYR A 80 13.85 20.44 -36.97
C TYR A 80 13.19 20.71 -35.60
N LEU A 81 12.63 21.91 -35.41
CA LEU A 81 11.94 22.27 -34.19
C LEU A 81 10.70 21.35 -33.95
N THR A 82 9.96 21.01 -35.01
CA THR A 82 8.86 20.05 -34.93
C THR A 82 9.36 18.70 -34.43
N ASN A 83 10.43 18.17 -34.98
CA ASN A 83 11.02 16.90 -34.52
C ASN A 83 11.45 16.94 -33.05
N GLN A 84 12.05 18.07 -32.62
CA GLN A 84 12.40 18.27 -31.20
C GLN A 84 11.14 18.23 -30.28
N ARG A 85 10.04 18.87 -30.71
CA ARG A 85 8.77 18.85 -29.95
C ARG A 85 8.13 17.46 -29.91
N VAL A 86 8.20 16.72 -31.01
CA VAL A 86 7.77 15.32 -31.07
C VAL A 86 8.58 14.48 -30.08
N GLU A 87 9.89 14.67 -30.02
CA GLU A 87 10.74 13.91 -29.09
C GLU A 87 10.45 14.25 -27.62
N VAL A 88 10.25 15.54 -27.31
CA VAL A 88 9.82 15.97 -25.97
C VAL A 88 8.49 15.31 -25.58
N ALA A 89 7.52 15.26 -26.50
CA ALA A 89 6.23 14.59 -26.23
C ALA A 89 6.41 13.09 -25.94
N LYS A 90 7.23 12.38 -26.72
CA LYS A 90 7.54 10.96 -26.50
C LYS A 90 8.22 10.71 -25.15
N GLN A 91 9.20 11.56 -24.80
CA GLN A 91 9.88 11.46 -23.50
C GLN A 91 8.92 11.74 -22.34
N THR A 92 8.00 12.70 -22.50
CA THR A 92 6.96 12.99 -21.50
C THR A 92 6.00 11.80 -21.33
N ILE A 93 5.62 11.13 -22.43
CA ILE A 93 4.81 9.90 -22.38
C ILE A 93 5.55 8.82 -21.58
N ALA A 94 6.81 8.57 -21.91
CA ALA A 94 7.61 7.55 -21.24
C ALA A 94 7.76 7.84 -19.72
N LEU A 95 8.06 9.11 -19.38
CA LEU A 95 8.20 9.53 -17.98
C LEU A 95 6.88 9.34 -17.20
N ARG A 96 5.76 9.87 -17.70
CA ARG A 96 4.46 9.79 -17.02
C ARG A 96 3.94 8.35 -16.88
N ASN A 97 4.22 7.50 -17.86
CA ASN A 97 3.91 6.08 -17.78
C ASN A 97 4.74 5.38 -16.69
N ALA A 98 6.06 5.65 -16.64
CA ALA A 98 6.93 5.09 -15.60
C ALA A 98 6.53 5.57 -14.19
N GLU A 99 6.15 6.84 -14.03
CA GLU A 99 5.63 7.37 -12.76
C GLU A 99 4.33 6.67 -12.34
N ALA A 100 3.40 6.42 -13.29
CA ALA A 100 2.17 5.69 -13.03
C ALA A 100 2.43 4.23 -12.62
N GLU A 101 3.37 3.54 -13.28
CA GLU A 101 3.79 2.18 -12.92
C GLU A 101 4.39 2.11 -11.51
N LEU A 102 5.28 3.05 -11.17
CA LEU A 102 5.87 3.13 -9.82
C LEU A 102 4.81 3.36 -8.74
N LYS A 103 3.85 4.24 -9.01
CA LYS A 103 2.73 4.49 -8.09
C LYS A 103 1.88 3.23 -7.91
N ASN A 104 1.48 2.58 -9.00
CA ASN A 104 0.68 1.36 -8.94
C ASN A 104 1.40 0.24 -8.19
N ALA A 105 2.70 0.04 -8.44
CA ALA A 105 3.50 -0.94 -7.71
C ALA A 105 3.59 -0.61 -6.21
N GLY A 106 3.65 0.67 -5.84
CA GLY A 106 3.58 1.13 -4.46
C GLY A 106 2.25 0.81 -3.79
N ASP A 107 1.14 1.10 -4.47
CA ASP A 107 -0.22 0.83 -3.99
C ASP A 107 -0.48 -0.68 -3.83
N GLU A 108 -0.01 -1.51 -4.77
CA GLU A 108 -0.12 -2.97 -4.68
C GLU A 108 0.67 -3.54 -3.49
N ARG A 109 1.90 -3.05 -3.26
CA ARG A 109 2.70 -3.46 -2.10
C ARG A 109 2.02 -3.07 -0.78
N ALA A 110 1.45 -1.87 -0.70
CA ALA A 110 0.73 -1.42 0.48
C ALA A 110 -0.51 -2.28 0.76
N ARG A 111 -1.28 -2.65 -0.27
CA ARG A 111 -2.43 -3.56 -0.16
C ARG A 111 -2.02 -4.95 0.30
N ALA A 112 -1.00 -5.54 -0.33
CA ALA A 112 -0.49 -6.86 0.05
C ALA A 112 0.00 -6.89 1.51
N LEU A 113 0.67 -5.82 1.98
CA LEU A 113 1.09 -5.70 3.36
C LEU A 113 -0.09 -5.63 4.34
N LEU A 114 -1.14 -4.86 3.99
CA LEU A 114 -2.36 -4.77 4.79
C LEU A 114 -3.09 -6.13 4.87
N GLU A 115 -3.21 -6.84 3.75
CA GLU A 115 -3.82 -8.17 3.70
C GLU A 115 -3.04 -9.17 4.55
N ALA A 116 -1.71 -9.19 4.45
CA ALA A 116 -0.86 -10.05 5.28
C ALA A 116 -1.01 -9.73 6.77
N ARG A 117 -1.03 -8.44 7.14
CA ARG A 117 -1.28 -8.01 8.53
C ARG A 117 -2.66 -8.44 9.04
N ASN A 118 -3.70 -8.26 8.25
CA ASN A 118 -5.05 -8.66 8.60
C ASN A 118 -5.15 -10.19 8.78
N ALA A 119 -4.49 -10.96 7.93
CA ALA A 119 -4.42 -12.42 8.07
C ALA A 119 -3.72 -12.83 9.38
N GLN A 120 -2.60 -12.20 9.74
CA GLN A 120 -1.89 -12.45 11.00
C GLN A 120 -2.74 -12.10 12.23
N ILE A 121 -3.43 -10.94 12.21
CA ILE A 121 -4.35 -10.53 13.29
C ILE A 121 -5.47 -11.55 13.43
N LYS A 122 -6.06 -11.99 12.32
CA LYS A 122 -7.11 -13.01 12.32
C LYS A 122 -6.61 -14.34 12.90
N GLN A 123 -5.44 -14.79 12.50
CA GLN A 123 -4.81 -15.99 13.05
C GLN A 123 -4.60 -15.87 14.57
N LEU A 124 -4.18 -14.71 15.07
CA LEU A 124 -4.04 -14.46 16.50
C LEU A 124 -5.40 -14.46 17.20
N GLN A 125 -6.41 -13.84 16.59
CA GLN A 125 -7.79 -13.85 17.10
C GLN A 125 -8.33 -15.28 17.25
N ASP A 126 -8.18 -16.09 16.22
CA ASP A 126 -8.64 -17.47 16.20
C ASP A 126 -7.87 -18.36 17.19
N SER A 127 -6.57 -18.15 17.37
CA SER A 127 -5.71 -18.99 18.20
C SER A 127 -5.70 -18.62 19.69
N LEU A 128 -5.96 -17.35 20.04
CA LEU A 128 -5.89 -16.81 21.40
C LEU A 128 -7.17 -16.08 21.83
N ASN A 129 -8.27 -16.18 21.07
CA ASN A 129 -9.50 -15.43 21.29
C ASN A 129 -9.24 -13.91 21.46
N ALA A 130 -8.31 -13.37 20.67
CA ALA A 130 -7.97 -11.97 20.73
C ALA A 130 -9.11 -11.09 20.19
N LYS A 131 -9.29 -9.90 20.80
CA LYS A 131 -10.31 -8.92 20.40
C LYS A 131 -9.66 -7.62 19.96
N GLN A 132 -10.15 -7.05 18.88
CA GLN A 132 -9.73 -5.71 18.47
C GLN A 132 -10.37 -4.67 19.38
N THR A 133 -9.55 -3.74 19.88
CA THR A 133 -9.98 -2.61 20.72
C THR A 133 -9.37 -1.31 20.20
N GLU A 134 -9.81 -0.18 20.70
CA GLU A 134 -9.20 1.13 20.37
C GLU A 134 -7.72 1.21 20.76
N ARG A 135 -7.32 0.56 21.87
CA ARG A 135 -5.94 0.51 22.36
C ARG A 135 -5.05 -0.46 21.56
N GLY A 136 -5.62 -1.38 20.79
CA GLY A 136 -4.92 -2.42 20.06
C GLY A 136 -5.61 -3.78 20.13
N THR A 137 -4.88 -4.81 19.76
CA THR A 137 -5.36 -6.19 19.82
C THR A 137 -5.21 -6.74 21.25
N LEU A 138 -6.32 -7.00 21.93
CA LEU A 138 -6.39 -7.49 23.30
C LEU A 138 -6.45 -9.01 23.33
N VAL A 139 -5.50 -9.65 24.01
CA VAL A 139 -5.51 -11.07 24.39
C VAL A 139 -5.75 -11.16 25.88
N THR A 140 -6.79 -11.92 26.29
CA THR A 140 -7.10 -12.14 27.70
C THR A 140 -6.77 -13.57 28.12
N PHE A 141 -5.92 -13.71 29.10
CA PHE A 141 -5.58 -14.96 29.73
C PHE A 141 -6.26 -15.02 31.11
N GLY A 142 -7.26 -15.88 31.26
CA GLY A 142 -7.93 -16.10 32.54
C GLY A 142 -7.10 -16.93 33.51
N ASP A 143 -7.79 -17.55 34.46
CA ASP A 143 -7.26 -18.33 35.60
C ASP A 143 -6.35 -19.52 35.19
N VAL A 144 -6.32 -19.85 33.89
CA VAL A 144 -5.52 -20.97 33.35
C VAL A 144 -4.00 -20.72 33.40
N LEU A 145 -3.57 -19.46 33.47
CA LEU A 145 -2.13 -19.12 33.48
C LEU A 145 -1.45 -19.46 34.81
N PHE A 146 -2.13 -19.28 35.93
CA PHE A 146 -1.58 -19.37 37.27
C PHE A 146 -2.38 -20.31 38.19
N ALA A 147 -1.74 -20.85 39.18
CA ALA A 147 -2.46 -21.46 40.31
C ALA A 147 -3.01 -20.35 41.22
N THR A 148 -4.02 -20.69 42.02
CA THR A 148 -4.62 -19.75 43.00
C THR A 148 -3.51 -19.18 43.90
N ASN A 149 -3.51 -17.87 44.08
CA ASN A 149 -2.49 -17.11 44.84
C ASN A 149 -1.04 -17.27 44.36
N LYS A 150 -0.81 -17.80 43.16
CA LYS A 150 0.51 -17.94 42.56
C LYS A 150 0.71 -16.96 41.42
N SER A 151 1.95 -16.66 41.13
CA SER A 151 2.42 -15.88 39.95
C SER A 151 3.34 -16.70 39.04
N GLU A 152 3.57 -17.98 39.35
CA GLU A 152 4.30 -18.90 38.47
C GLU A 152 3.39 -19.41 37.38
N LEU A 153 3.87 -19.34 36.12
CA LEU A 153 3.12 -19.81 34.95
C LEU A 153 2.99 -21.34 34.98
N ARG A 154 1.77 -21.84 34.78
CA ARG A 154 1.50 -23.26 34.55
C ARG A 154 1.98 -23.68 33.16
N SER A 155 2.34 -24.96 32.99
CA SER A 155 2.74 -25.49 31.68
C SER A 155 1.65 -25.29 30.61
N SER A 156 0.36 -25.42 30.98
CA SER A 156 -0.76 -25.15 30.06
C SER A 156 -0.85 -23.69 29.62
N GLY A 157 -0.48 -22.76 30.49
CA GLY A 157 -0.43 -21.33 30.18
C GLY A 157 0.72 -20.97 29.26
N LEU A 158 1.87 -21.66 29.40
CA LEU A 158 3.03 -21.44 28.54
C LEU A 158 2.75 -21.70 27.06
N VAL A 159 1.85 -22.60 26.70
CA VAL A 159 1.44 -22.86 25.31
C VAL A 159 0.85 -21.59 24.68
N ASN A 160 -0.03 -20.89 25.39
CA ASN A 160 -0.65 -19.67 24.91
C ASN A 160 0.35 -18.48 24.88
N VAL A 161 1.23 -18.38 25.87
CA VAL A 161 2.31 -17.40 25.91
C VAL A 161 3.30 -17.63 24.76
N ASN A 162 3.56 -18.90 24.39
CA ASN A 162 4.42 -19.24 23.23
C ASN A 162 3.79 -18.75 21.91
N LYS A 163 2.49 -18.98 21.67
CA LYS A 163 1.80 -18.47 20.48
C LYS A 163 1.89 -16.94 20.39
N LEU A 164 1.73 -16.26 21.52
CA LEU A 164 1.89 -14.80 21.58
C LEU A 164 3.33 -14.38 21.29
N ALA A 165 4.34 -15.11 21.83
CA ALA A 165 5.75 -14.83 21.55
C ALA A 165 6.08 -14.98 20.07
N GLN A 166 5.59 -16.05 19.44
CA GLN A 166 5.77 -16.27 18.00
C GLN A 166 5.18 -15.12 17.18
N PHE A 167 3.95 -14.70 17.46
CA PHE A 167 3.34 -13.55 16.81
C PHE A 167 4.19 -12.28 16.96
N LEU A 168 4.71 -12.01 18.16
CA LEU A 168 5.54 -10.83 18.44
C LEU A 168 6.91 -10.88 17.76
N GLN A 169 7.47 -12.07 17.53
CA GLN A 169 8.70 -12.26 16.76
C GLN A 169 8.48 -12.01 15.26
N GLU A 170 7.36 -12.47 14.73
CA GLU A 170 6.95 -12.23 13.33
C GLU A 170 6.58 -10.75 13.08
N ASN A 171 6.28 -9.99 14.16
CA ASN A 171 5.89 -8.58 14.11
C ASN A 171 6.79 -7.71 15.01
N PRO A 172 8.06 -7.47 14.64
CA PRO A 172 9.06 -6.82 15.50
C PRO A 172 8.73 -5.36 15.86
N ASP A 173 7.92 -4.67 15.06
CA ASP A 173 7.53 -3.27 15.30
C ASP A 173 6.45 -3.11 16.38
N ARG A 174 5.74 -4.19 16.75
CA ARG A 174 4.65 -4.13 17.71
C ARG A 174 5.16 -3.94 19.14
N LYS A 175 4.52 -3.06 19.89
CA LYS A 175 4.72 -2.88 21.34
C LYS A 175 3.60 -3.59 22.09
N VAL A 176 3.85 -3.97 23.33
CA VAL A 176 2.86 -4.62 24.17
C VAL A 176 2.82 -4.05 25.56
N ILE A 177 1.62 -3.99 26.14
CA ILE A 177 1.43 -3.80 27.57
C ILE A 177 0.79 -5.05 28.15
N ILE A 178 1.32 -5.52 29.28
CA ILE A 178 0.83 -6.68 30.03
C ILE A 178 0.23 -6.18 31.34
N GLU A 179 -1.05 -6.36 31.50
CA GLU A 179 -1.84 -5.83 32.61
C GLU A 179 -2.37 -6.97 33.48
N GLY A 180 -1.98 -7.00 34.75
CA GLY A 180 -2.39 -8.03 35.70
C GLY A 180 -3.56 -7.57 36.56
N TYR A 181 -4.50 -8.50 36.85
CA TYR A 181 -5.70 -8.27 37.65
C TYR A 181 -5.92 -9.41 38.66
N THR A 182 -6.61 -9.11 39.76
CA THR A 182 -7.04 -10.07 40.75
C THR A 182 -8.58 -10.02 40.94
N ASP A 183 -9.11 -10.97 41.66
CA ASP A 183 -10.44 -10.81 42.25
C ASP A 183 -10.42 -9.90 43.47
N SER A 184 -11.57 -9.71 44.12
CA SER A 184 -11.69 -8.84 45.31
C SER A 184 -11.22 -9.48 46.62
N THR A 185 -10.74 -10.73 46.61
CA THR A 185 -10.33 -11.45 47.82
C THR A 185 -8.97 -10.98 48.32
N GLY A 186 -8.88 -10.59 49.58
CA GLY A 186 -7.66 -10.14 50.23
C GLY A 186 -7.48 -8.62 50.27
N SER A 187 -6.35 -8.17 50.82
CA SER A 187 -6.05 -6.75 50.93
C SER A 187 -5.64 -6.11 49.60
N ASP A 188 -5.82 -4.81 49.49
CA ASP A 188 -5.46 -4.04 48.27
C ASP A 188 -3.98 -4.15 47.98
N SER A 189 -3.12 -3.99 49.00
CA SER A 189 -1.66 -4.09 48.85
C SER A 189 -1.19 -5.48 48.41
N TYR A 190 -1.81 -6.53 48.91
CA TYR A 190 -1.54 -7.91 48.48
C TYR A 190 -1.93 -8.11 47.01
N ASN A 191 -3.14 -7.70 46.64
CA ASN A 191 -3.65 -7.82 45.27
C ASN A 191 -2.84 -6.98 44.27
N GLN A 192 -2.44 -5.77 44.65
CA GLN A 192 -1.55 -4.94 43.85
C GLN A 192 -0.26 -5.69 43.56
N SER A 193 0.46 -6.14 44.58
CA SER A 193 1.70 -6.89 44.41
C SER A 193 1.52 -8.20 43.65
N LEU A 194 0.40 -8.93 43.83
CA LEU A 194 0.14 -10.19 43.11
C LEU A 194 -0.09 -9.93 41.61
N SER A 195 -0.84 -8.90 41.27
CA SER A 195 -1.11 -8.53 39.87
C SER A 195 0.17 -8.09 39.13
N GLU A 196 1.02 -7.30 39.78
CA GLU A 196 2.33 -6.90 39.25
C GLU A 196 3.24 -8.11 39.00
N ARG A 197 3.35 -9.03 39.96
CA ARG A 197 4.16 -10.25 39.80
C ARG A 197 3.63 -11.11 38.65
N ARG A 198 2.29 -11.24 38.47
CA ARG A 198 1.71 -12.00 37.37
C ARG A 198 2.04 -11.37 36.01
N ALA A 199 1.88 -10.06 35.86
CA ALA A 199 2.27 -9.37 34.65
C ALA A 199 3.75 -9.53 34.34
N SER A 200 4.62 -9.40 35.37
CA SER A 200 6.07 -9.61 35.27
C SER A 200 6.45 -11.03 34.85
N SER A 201 5.72 -12.06 35.34
CA SER A 201 5.98 -13.45 34.97
C SER A 201 5.69 -13.72 33.48
N VAL A 202 4.62 -13.13 32.92
CA VAL A 202 4.34 -13.22 31.49
C VAL A 202 5.42 -12.49 30.69
N ARG A 203 5.85 -11.29 31.13
CA ARG A 203 6.97 -10.57 30.51
C ARG A 203 8.26 -11.40 30.48
N MET A 204 8.64 -11.99 31.62
CA MET A 204 9.84 -12.82 31.66
C MET A 204 9.76 -14.02 30.74
N ALA A 205 8.59 -14.65 30.60
CA ALA A 205 8.39 -15.76 29.68
C ALA A 205 8.55 -15.30 28.21
N LEU A 206 7.93 -14.18 27.82
CA LEU A 206 8.09 -13.62 26.47
C LEU A 206 9.54 -13.25 26.15
N VAL A 207 10.26 -12.64 27.09
CA VAL A 207 11.69 -12.30 26.94
C VAL A 207 12.53 -13.58 26.80
N LYS A 208 12.27 -14.61 27.60
CA LYS A 208 12.94 -15.90 27.48
C LYS A 208 12.68 -16.57 26.13
N MET A 209 11.53 -16.31 25.52
CA MET A 209 11.17 -16.76 24.18
C MET A 209 11.67 -15.84 23.06
N GLY A 210 12.52 -14.83 23.35
CA GLY A 210 13.20 -14.00 22.36
C GLY A 210 12.50 -12.69 22.00
N VAL A 211 11.45 -12.29 22.73
CA VAL A 211 10.83 -10.96 22.53
C VAL A 211 11.69 -9.90 23.23
N ASP A 212 12.00 -8.82 22.50
CA ASP A 212 12.81 -7.71 23.05
C ASP A 212 12.11 -7.07 24.28
N PRO A 213 12.79 -7.02 25.46
CA PRO A 213 12.23 -6.45 26.68
C PRO A 213 11.87 -4.95 26.56
N ALA A 214 12.50 -4.20 25.65
CA ALA A 214 12.19 -2.79 25.39
C ALA A 214 10.80 -2.59 24.75
N ARG A 215 10.23 -3.64 24.20
CA ARG A 215 8.89 -3.63 23.60
C ARG A 215 7.76 -3.91 24.60
N ILE A 216 8.10 -4.30 25.83
CA ILE A 216 7.15 -4.86 26.80
C ILE A 216 7.05 -3.97 28.03
N VAL A 217 5.86 -3.40 28.24
CA VAL A 217 5.50 -2.69 29.49
C VAL A 217 4.65 -3.60 30.36
N THR A 218 4.78 -3.52 31.68
CA THR A 218 3.95 -4.28 32.63
C THR A 218 3.28 -3.34 33.63
N GLN A 219 2.01 -3.64 33.97
CA GLN A 219 1.24 -2.90 34.96
C GLN A 219 0.38 -3.87 35.79
N GLY A 220 0.36 -3.71 37.11
CA GLY A 220 -0.59 -4.37 37.98
C GLY A 220 -1.69 -3.40 38.39
N TYR A 221 -2.91 -3.88 38.44
CA TYR A 221 -4.09 -3.10 38.86
C TYR A 221 -4.81 -3.71 40.08
N GLY A 222 -4.23 -4.78 40.67
CA GLY A 222 -4.88 -5.44 41.79
C GLY A 222 -6.33 -5.85 41.49
N LYS A 223 -7.26 -5.45 42.35
CA LYS A 223 -8.70 -5.71 42.19
C LYS A 223 -9.47 -4.64 41.39
N GLU A 224 -8.76 -3.63 40.89
CA GLU A 224 -9.38 -2.59 40.04
C GLU A 224 -9.81 -3.16 38.68
N PHE A 225 -10.78 -2.51 38.06
CA PHE A 225 -11.32 -2.88 36.75
C PHE A 225 -11.87 -4.33 36.66
N PRO A 226 -12.83 -4.72 37.54
CA PRO A 226 -13.46 -6.03 37.44
C PRO A 226 -14.28 -6.14 36.14
N VAL A 227 -14.21 -7.31 35.47
CA VAL A 227 -15.00 -7.64 34.27
C VAL A 227 -16.20 -8.49 34.55
N ALA A 228 -16.32 -8.98 35.77
CA ALA A 228 -17.45 -9.76 36.25
C ALA A 228 -17.72 -9.52 37.75
N ASP A 229 -18.88 -9.96 38.22
CA ASP A 229 -19.27 -9.85 39.63
C ASP A 229 -18.35 -10.69 40.53
N ASN A 230 -17.84 -10.10 41.61
CA ASN A 230 -16.95 -10.74 42.56
C ASN A 230 -17.70 -11.62 43.59
N THR A 231 -19.02 -11.62 43.64
CA THR A 231 -19.82 -12.42 44.59
C THR A 231 -19.82 -13.91 44.20
N SER A 232 -19.82 -14.21 42.90
CA SER A 232 -19.81 -15.59 42.40
C SER A 232 -18.37 -16.14 42.21
N VAL A 233 -18.23 -17.46 42.32
CA VAL A 233 -16.94 -18.14 42.08
C VAL A 233 -16.49 -17.95 40.62
N SER A 234 -17.44 -18.04 39.67
CA SER A 234 -17.19 -17.86 38.26
C SER A 234 -16.76 -16.43 37.93
N GLY A 235 -17.42 -15.44 38.52
CA GLY A 235 -17.07 -14.03 38.31
C GLY A 235 -15.67 -13.69 38.84
N ARG A 236 -15.34 -14.20 40.05
CA ARG A 236 -13.95 -14.04 40.56
C ARG A 236 -12.93 -14.72 39.68
N ALA A 237 -13.22 -15.87 39.09
CA ALA A 237 -12.32 -16.53 38.14
C ALA A 237 -12.11 -15.70 36.87
N MET A 238 -13.12 -14.98 36.38
CA MET A 238 -12.97 -14.04 35.26
C MET A 238 -12.11 -12.81 35.62
N ASN A 239 -12.23 -12.33 36.87
CA ASN A 239 -11.44 -11.18 37.36
C ASN A 239 -9.96 -11.53 37.54
N ARG A 240 -9.61 -12.79 37.92
CA ARG A 240 -8.23 -13.28 37.99
C ARG A 240 -7.66 -13.50 36.59
N ARG A 241 -7.19 -12.45 35.94
CA ARG A 241 -6.72 -12.48 34.57
C ARG A 241 -5.45 -11.68 34.35
N VAL A 242 -4.80 -11.96 33.24
CA VAL A 242 -3.79 -11.08 32.62
C VAL A 242 -4.27 -10.71 31.24
N GLU A 243 -4.28 -9.44 30.96
CA GLU A 243 -4.57 -8.87 29.66
C GLU A 243 -3.27 -8.45 28.99
N VAL A 244 -3.11 -8.79 27.71
CA VAL A 244 -2.00 -8.35 26.89
C VAL A 244 -2.56 -7.57 25.71
N THR A 245 -2.30 -6.27 25.67
CA THR A 245 -2.69 -5.43 24.55
C THR A 245 -1.49 -5.20 23.66
N ILE A 246 -1.65 -5.58 22.39
CA ILE A 246 -0.64 -5.43 21.33
C ILE A 246 -0.97 -4.18 20.52
N SER A 247 -0.03 -3.28 20.31
CA SER A 247 -0.24 -2.04 19.55
C SER A 247 -0.66 -2.32 18.11
N ASN A 248 -1.44 -1.39 17.53
CA ASN A 248 -1.81 -1.44 16.10
C ASN A 248 -0.67 -0.99 15.17
N ASP A 249 0.33 -0.33 15.73
CA ASP A 249 1.51 0.24 15.06
C ASP A 249 2.78 0.08 15.92
N ASN A 250 3.80 0.88 15.69
CA ASN A 250 5.05 0.90 16.45
C ASN A 250 5.00 1.80 17.70
N GLN A 251 3.84 2.39 18.03
CA GLN A 251 3.70 3.24 19.20
C GLN A 251 3.43 2.42 20.47
N PRO A 252 3.88 2.87 21.63
CA PRO A 252 3.56 2.24 22.90
C PRO A 252 2.04 2.25 23.17
N VAL A 253 1.54 1.15 23.73
CA VAL A 253 0.15 1.09 24.19
C VAL A 253 0.04 1.83 25.53
N ALA A 254 -0.85 2.81 25.62
CA ALA A 254 -1.09 3.51 26.86
C ALA A 254 -1.67 2.57 27.92
N PRO A 255 -1.25 2.67 29.21
CA PRO A 255 -1.90 2.00 30.31
C PRO A 255 -3.39 2.33 30.40
N ARG A 256 -4.18 1.45 31.00
CA ARG A 256 -5.59 1.73 31.28
C ARG A 256 -5.66 2.92 32.24
N SER A 257 -6.33 4.01 31.86
CA SER A 257 -6.52 5.15 32.74
C SER A 257 -7.62 4.85 33.76
N THR A 258 -7.47 5.39 34.98
CA THR A 258 -8.51 5.35 36.02
C THR A 258 -9.67 6.31 35.72
N VAL A 259 -9.58 7.08 34.64
CA VAL A 259 -10.60 8.04 34.21
C VAL A 259 -11.35 7.47 33.02
N SER A 260 -12.57 7.07 33.28
CA SER A 260 -13.72 6.88 32.39
C SER A 260 -14.34 5.50 32.43
N ALA A 261 -15.10 5.25 33.45
CA ALA A 261 -16.38 4.59 33.30
C ALA A 261 -17.43 5.68 33.69
N ASN A 262 -17.82 6.48 32.73
CA ASN A 262 -19.08 7.20 32.76
C ASN A 262 -19.97 6.67 31.66
#